data_256dfc179f2b96c0f8308891d5048ef8
#
_entry.id   256dfc179f2b96c0f8308891d5048ef8
#
_cell.length_a   1.000
_cell.length_b   1.000
_cell.length_c   1.000
_cell.angle_alpha   90.00
_cell.angle_beta   90.00
_cell.angle_gamma   90.00
#
_symmetry.space_group_name_H-M   'P 1'
#
loop_
_entity.id
_entity.type
_entity.pdbx_description
1 polymer ?
#
loop_
_entity_poly.entity_id
_entity_poly.type
_entity_poly.pdbx_seq_one_letter_code
_entity_poly.pdbx_strand_id
1 'polypeptide(L)'
;MNDTIAAISTTMGVGAISIIRVSGNDSINVVNKIFKGKDLNDVDSHTITYGHIIDNENIIDEVLVSIMRAPKTFTREDVVEINTHGGIAITNKVLELLLLNGCRLAEPGEFTKRAFLNGRIDLIEAEGVMDLINSKTEKSRRLAINQVNGEVSKLIKDLRQKVIEILANIEIY
;
A
#
# COMPACT_ATOMS: atom_id res chain seq x y z
N MET A 1 -3.80 -1.56 14.00
CA MET A 1 -3.08 -0.29 14.17
C MET A 1 -4.08 0.83 13.94
N ASN A 2 -4.11 1.87 14.79
CA ASN A 2 -5.14 2.93 14.66
C ASN A 2 -4.60 4.22 14.03
N ASP A 3 -3.36 4.22 13.56
CA ASP A 3 -2.72 5.38 12.96
C ASP A 3 -2.76 5.32 11.43
N THR A 4 -2.89 6.48 10.80
CA THR A 4 -2.83 6.64 9.35
C THR A 4 -1.41 6.99 8.95
N ILE A 5 -0.86 6.26 7.99
CA ILE A 5 0.51 6.44 7.49
C ILE A 5 0.54 7.00 6.08
N ALA A 6 1.59 7.74 5.77
CA ALA A 6 1.85 8.27 4.43
C ALA A 6 3.32 8.06 4.04
N ALA A 7 3.57 7.78 2.77
CA ALA A 7 4.90 7.75 2.18
C ALA A 7 4.89 8.03 0.69
N ILE A 8 6.02 8.50 0.18
CA ILE A 8 6.29 8.57 -1.26
C ILE A 8 6.53 7.15 -1.76
N SER A 9 5.73 6.68 -2.71
CA SER A 9 5.75 5.31 -3.23
C SER A 9 6.52 5.16 -4.54
N THR A 10 6.91 6.26 -5.15
CA THR A 10 7.76 6.29 -6.36
C THR A 10 9.20 6.58 -6.00
N THR A 11 10.12 6.25 -6.89
CA THR A 11 11.54 6.61 -6.74
C THR A 11 11.68 8.13 -6.67
N MET A 12 12.46 8.63 -5.71
CA MET A 12 12.77 10.05 -5.59
C MET A 12 13.66 10.50 -6.74
N GLY A 13 13.26 11.57 -7.42
CA GLY A 13 14.00 12.12 -8.56
C GLY A 13 13.14 13.04 -9.40
N VAL A 14 13.70 13.49 -10.54
CA VAL A 14 12.94 14.24 -11.53
C VAL A 14 12.20 13.27 -12.44
N GLY A 15 10.88 13.32 -12.41
CA GLY A 15 10.01 12.47 -13.21
C GLY A 15 8.74 13.23 -13.61
N ALA A 16 7.93 12.64 -14.48
CA ALA A 16 6.66 13.24 -14.87
C ALA A 16 5.61 13.14 -13.75
N ILE A 17 5.63 12.05 -12.98
CA ILE A 17 4.64 11.75 -11.94
C ILE A 17 5.35 11.22 -10.71
N SER A 18 4.86 11.60 -9.53
CA SER A 18 5.15 10.94 -8.26
C SER A 18 3.85 10.53 -7.57
N ILE A 19 3.91 9.45 -6.81
CA ILE A 19 2.77 8.91 -6.07
C ILE A 19 3.08 8.97 -4.57
N ILE A 20 2.21 9.62 -3.82
CA ILE A 20 2.19 9.56 -2.36
C ILE A 20 1.04 8.65 -1.95
N ARG A 21 1.34 7.61 -1.19
CA ARG A 21 0.35 6.66 -0.68
C ARG A 21 0.04 6.94 0.78
N VAL A 22 -1.25 6.92 1.09
CA VAL A 22 -1.79 7.07 2.46
C VAL A 22 -2.59 5.80 2.77
N SER A 23 -2.41 5.22 3.95
CA SER A 23 -3.16 4.02 4.40
C SER A 23 -3.55 4.15 5.87
N GLY A 24 -4.78 3.79 6.18
CA GLY A 24 -5.36 3.82 7.52
C GLY A 24 -6.82 4.27 7.51
N ASN A 25 -7.48 4.14 8.64
CA ASN A 25 -8.91 4.43 8.78
C ASN A 25 -9.27 5.90 8.47
N ASP A 26 -8.34 6.83 8.68
CA ASP A 26 -8.55 8.26 8.42
C ASP A 26 -7.93 8.74 7.10
N SER A 27 -7.43 7.83 6.26
CA SER A 27 -6.69 8.20 5.03
C SER A 27 -7.50 9.12 4.12
N ILE A 28 -8.78 8.84 3.90
CA ILE A 28 -9.66 9.65 3.06
C ILE A 28 -9.90 11.01 3.69
N ASN A 29 -10.20 11.06 5.00
CA ASN A 29 -10.46 12.31 5.72
C ASN A 29 -9.24 13.23 5.75
N VAL A 30 -8.04 12.66 5.98
CA VAL A 30 -6.80 13.45 6.01
C VAL A 30 -6.50 14.05 4.64
N VAL A 31 -6.61 13.25 3.58
CA VAL A 31 -6.39 13.74 2.20
C VAL A 31 -7.43 14.79 1.83
N ASN A 32 -8.69 14.58 2.21
CA ASN A 32 -9.79 15.52 1.91
C ASN A 32 -9.57 16.92 2.49
N LYS A 33 -8.84 17.04 3.62
CA LYS A 33 -8.51 18.35 4.23
C LYS A 33 -7.58 19.23 3.37
N ILE A 34 -6.73 18.61 2.58
CA ILE A 34 -5.74 19.28 1.71
C ILE A 34 -6.12 19.21 0.24
N PHE A 35 -7.27 18.61 -0.08
CA PHE A 35 -7.74 18.42 -1.44
C PHE A 35 -8.88 19.40 -1.79
N LYS A 36 -8.75 20.07 -2.92
CA LYS A 36 -9.78 20.93 -3.48
C LYS A 36 -10.32 20.29 -4.75
N GLY A 37 -11.55 19.80 -4.65
CA GLY A 37 -12.26 19.11 -5.71
C GLY A 37 -13.59 18.56 -5.22
N LYS A 38 -14.00 17.39 -5.71
CA LYS A 38 -15.15 16.66 -5.18
C LYS A 38 -14.82 16.16 -3.76
N ASP A 39 -15.79 16.14 -2.84
CA ASP A 39 -15.58 15.53 -1.52
C ASP A 39 -15.20 14.05 -1.68
N LEU A 40 -14.02 13.70 -1.16
CA LEU A 40 -13.48 12.35 -1.32
C LEU A 40 -14.26 11.30 -0.52
N ASN A 41 -15.06 11.74 0.46
CA ASN A 41 -15.96 10.85 1.20
C ASN A 41 -17.13 10.37 0.34
N ASP A 42 -17.54 11.17 -0.64
CA ASP A 42 -18.65 10.88 -1.57
C ASP A 42 -18.17 10.19 -2.86
N VAL A 43 -16.89 9.82 -2.93
CA VAL A 43 -16.31 9.16 -4.10
C VAL A 43 -16.36 7.64 -3.93
N ASP A 44 -16.75 6.95 -5.00
CA ASP A 44 -16.78 5.48 -5.04
C ASP A 44 -15.38 4.89 -4.92
N SER A 45 -15.32 3.68 -4.34
CA SER A 45 -14.06 2.93 -4.23
C SER A 45 -13.54 2.51 -5.63
N HIS A 46 -12.23 2.51 -5.78
CA HIS A 46 -11.51 2.15 -7.02
C HIS A 46 -11.81 3.13 -8.19
N THR A 47 -11.94 4.39 -7.86
CA THR A 47 -12.09 5.48 -8.84
C THR A 47 -10.98 6.51 -8.69
N ILE A 48 -10.82 7.32 -9.73
CA ILE A 48 -9.86 8.42 -9.79
C ILE A 48 -10.61 9.73 -9.84
N THR A 49 -10.22 10.68 -9.01
CA THR A 49 -10.82 12.01 -8.92
C THR A 49 -9.78 13.08 -9.24
N TYR A 50 -10.13 13.99 -10.13
CA TYR A 50 -9.32 15.16 -10.47
C TYR A 50 -9.53 16.29 -9.46
N GLY A 51 -8.45 17.00 -9.12
CA GLY A 51 -8.50 18.19 -8.27
C GLY A 51 -7.12 18.78 -8.01
N HIS A 52 -7.01 19.52 -6.91
CA HIS A 52 -5.78 20.22 -6.54
C HIS A 52 -5.41 19.93 -5.09
N ILE A 53 -4.13 19.85 -4.79
CA ILE A 53 -3.64 19.93 -3.41
C ILE A 53 -3.46 21.40 -3.08
N ILE A 54 -3.95 21.79 -1.91
CA ILE A 54 -3.90 23.15 -1.40
C ILE A 54 -3.20 23.23 -0.05
N ASP A 55 -2.51 24.34 0.18
CA ASP A 55 -2.03 24.79 1.50
C ASP A 55 -2.71 26.10 1.83
N ASN A 56 -3.72 26.06 2.69
CA ASN A 56 -4.67 27.15 2.90
C ASN A 56 -5.36 27.54 1.57
N GLU A 57 -5.11 28.72 1.05
CA GLU A 57 -5.66 29.20 -0.23
C GLU A 57 -4.73 28.96 -1.44
N ASN A 58 -3.51 28.54 -1.20
CA ASN A 58 -2.51 28.37 -2.25
C ASN A 58 -2.63 26.99 -2.90
N ILE A 59 -2.72 26.96 -4.22
CA ILE A 59 -2.63 25.71 -4.98
C ILE A 59 -1.16 25.27 -5.00
N ILE A 60 -0.91 24.04 -4.56
CA ILE A 60 0.41 23.40 -4.55
C ILE A 60 0.62 22.62 -5.84
N ASP A 61 -0.39 21.82 -6.24
CA ASP A 61 -0.31 21.02 -7.47
C ASP A 61 -1.70 20.62 -7.95
N GLU A 62 -1.80 20.34 -9.23
CA GLU A 62 -2.93 19.71 -9.90
C GLU A 62 -2.72 18.19 -9.87
N VAL A 63 -3.67 17.43 -9.35
CA VAL A 63 -3.48 16.02 -9.01
C VAL A 63 -4.62 15.12 -9.46
N LEU A 64 -4.32 13.83 -9.59
CA LEU A 64 -5.29 12.76 -9.65
C LEU A 64 -5.24 11.97 -8.33
N VAL A 65 -6.38 11.81 -7.68
CA VAL A 65 -6.48 11.09 -6.41
C VAL A 65 -7.26 9.79 -6.62
N SER A 66 -6.63 8.66 -6.32
CA SER A 66 -7.24 7.33 -6.37
C SER A 66 -7.75 6.96 -4.99
N ILE A 67 -9.02 6.56 -4.88
CA ILE A 67 -9.66 6.13 -3.62
C ILE A 67 -9.87 4.62 -3.67
N MET A 68 -9.41 3.93 -2.65
CA MET A 68 -9.58 2.48 -2.48
C MET A 68 -10.04 2.20 -1.05
N ARG A 69 -11.28 1.73 -0.88
CA ARG A 69 -11.86 1.45 0.44
C ARG A 69 -11.62 0.01 0.88
N ALA A 70 -11.41 -0.15 2.16
CA ALA A 70 -11.31 -1.46 2.81
C ALA A 70 -12.54 -2.34 2.48
N PRO A 71 -12.38 -3.69 2.46
CA PRO A 71 -11.14 -4.46 2.62
C PRO A 71 -10.41 -4.77 1.31
N LYS A 72 -10.88 -4.27 0.15
CA LYS A 72 -10.32 -4.58 -1.18
C LYS A 72 -9.14 -3.65 -1.51
N THR A 73 -8.14 -3.61 -0.65
CA THR A 73 -6.92 -2.79 -0.78
C THR A 73 -5.67 -3.60 -0.48
N PHE A 74 -4.49 -3.05 -0.72
CA PHE A 74 -3.24 -3.75 -0.43
C PHE A 74 -3.06 -4.00 1.08
N THR A 75 -3.40 -3.04 1.91
CA THR A 75 -3.25 -3.15 3.38
C THR A 75 -4.51 -3.67 4.09
N ARG A 76 -5.63 -3.86 3.37
CA ARG A 76 -6.98 -4.05 3.93
C ARG A 76 -7.49 -2.88 4.78
N GLU A 77 -6.82 -1.75 4.75
CA GLU A 77 -7.26 -0.47 5.28
C GLU A 77 -7.79 0.40 4.13
N ASP A 78 -8.38 1.56 4.41
CA ASP A 78 -8.62 2.55 3.38
C ASP A 78 -7.28 3.08 2.86
N VAL A 79 -7.13 3.12 1.54
CA VAL A 79 -5.92 3.58 0.87
C VAL A 79 -6.25 4.71 -0.10
N VAL A 80 -5.46 5.76 -0.04
CA VAL A 80 -5.51 6.87 -1.00
C VAL A 80 -4.16 7.02 -1.67
N GLU A 81 -4.15 7.15 -2.98
CA GLU A 81 -2.95 7.49 -3.75
C GLU A 81 -3.14 8.85 -4.43
N ILE A 82 -2.19 9.74 -4.16
CA ILE A 82 -2.16 11.08 -4.74
C ILE A 82 -1.08 11.09 -5.82
N ASN A 83 -1.49 11.24 -7.07
CA ASN A 83 -0.59 11.34 -8.20
C ASN A 83 -0.30 12.83 -8.44
N THR A 84 0.90 13.24 -8.11
CA THR A 84 1.42 14.62 -8.26
C THR A 84 2.33 14.72 -9.47
N HIS A 85 2.66 15.94 -9.91
CA HIS A 85 3.81 16.13 -10.78
C HIS A 85 5.10 15.68 -10.08
N GLY A 86 6.00 15.01 -10.83
CA GLY A 86 7.18 14.32 -10.32
C GLY A 86 8.35 15.23 -9.99
N GLY A 87 8.13 16.23 -9.18
CA GLY A 87 9.17 17.14 -8.67
C GLY A 87 9.45 16.92 -7.19
N ILE A 88 10.71 16.87 -6.78
CA ILE A 88 11.11 16.63 -5.38
C ILE A 88 10.44 17.63 -4.44
N ALA A 89 10.41 18.93 -4.79
CA ALA A 89 9.82 19.97 -3.98
C ALA A 89 8.31 19.79 -3.79
N ILE A 90 7.58 19.49 -4.86
CA ILE A 90 6.14 19.27 -4.85
C ILE A 90 5.80 18.03 -4.01
N THR A 91 6.46 16.92 -4.30
CA THR A 91 6.21 15.64 -3.62
C THR A 91 6.46 15.72 -2.11
N ASN A 92 7.58 16.39 -1.70
CA ASN A 92 7.87 16.62 -0.30
C ASN A 92 6.86 17.56 0.36
N LYS A 93 6.42 18.62 -0.34
CA LYS A 93 5.41 19.54 0.20
C LYS A 93 4.07 18.84 0.45
N VAL A 94 3.63 17.99 -0.47
CA VAL A 94 2.39 17.22 -0.28
C VAL A 94 2.52 16.23 0.88
N LEU A 95 3.67 15.53 1.00
CA LEU A 95 3.92 14.66 2.14
C LEU A 95 3.90 15.45 3.47
N GLU A 96 4.57 16.60 3.53
CA GLU A 96 4.57 17.49 4.70
C GLU A 96 3.14 17.86 5.11
N LEU A 97 2.29 18.26 4.16
CA LEU A 97 0.89 18.63 4.43
C LEU A 97 0.10 17.44 5.00
N LEU A 98 0.32 16.22 4.51
CA LEU A 98 -0.30 15.02 5.06
C LEU A 98 0.12 14.77 6.50
N LEU A 99 1.42 14.92 6.81
CA LEU A 99 1.94 14.75 8.17
C LEU A 99 1.37 15.80 9.13
N LEU A 100 1.27 17.06 8.71
CA LEU A 100 0.66 18.14 9.50
C LEU A 100 -0.84 17.92 9.75
N ASN A 101 -1.52 17.19 8.87
CA ASN A 101 -2.97 16.93 8.96
C ASN A 101 -3.32 15.60 9.64
N GLY A 102 -2.35 14.88 10.20
CA GLY A 102 -2.60 13.72 11.05
C GLY A 102 -2.09 12.38 10.54
N CYS A 103 -1.38 12.36 9.42
CA CYS A 103 -0.62 11.18 9.03
C CYS A 103 0.69 11.09 9.83
N ARG A 104 1.18 9.87 10.02
CA ARG A 104 2.54 9.58 10.41
C ARG A 104 3.34 9.13 9.17
N LEU A 105 4.62 9.46 9.14
CA LEU A 105 5.50 8.91 8.10
C LEU A 105 5.58 7.39 8.25
N ALA A 106 5.38 6.66 7.15
CA ALA A 106 5.50 5.22 7.15
C ALA A 106 6.95 4.76 7.34
N GLU A 107 7.14 3.69 8.10
CA GLU A 107 8.41 2.98 8.20
C GLU A 107 8.72 2.22 6.88
N PRO A 108 9.99 1.95 6.55
CA PRO A 108 10.33 1.09 5.42
C PRO A 108 9.60 -0.26 5.50
N GLY A 109 8.87 -0.63 4.42
CA GLY A 109 8.12 -1.88 4.36
C GLY A 109 6.79 -1.90 5.13
N GLU A 110 6.37 -0.78 5.75
CA GLU A 110 5.19 -0.77 6.63
C GLU A 110 3.89 -1.12 5.93
N PHE A 111 3.67 -0.73 4.68
CA PHE A 111 2.47 -1.13 3.94
C PHE A 111 2.37 -2.65 3.79
N THR A 112 3.48 -3.32 3.48
CA THR A 112 3.54 -4.79 3.39
C THR A 112 3.36 -5.44 4.77
N LYS A 113 3.96 -4.87 5.82
CA LYS A 113 3.76 -5.29 7.22
C LYS A 113 2.28 -5.21 7.61
N ARG A 114 1.57 -4.13 7.26
CA ARG A 114 0.12 -3.99 7.52
C ARG A 114 -0.70 -5.00 6.72
N ALA A 115 -0.36 -5.25 5.46
CA ALA A 115 -1.01 -6.28 4.66
C ALA A 115 -0.89 -7.67 5.32
N PHE A 116 0.27 -8.00 5.88
CA PHE A 116 0.50 -9.24 6.64
C PHE A 116 -0.30 -9.25 7.95
N LEU A 117 -0.23 -8.21 8.77
CA LEU A 117 -0.93 -8.13 10.06
C LEU A 117 -2.46 -8.16 9.90
N ASN A 118 -2.99 -7.57 8.83
CA ASN A 118 -4.40 -7.58 8.49
C ASN A 118 -4.83 -8.88 7.76
N GLY A 119 -3.95 -9.85 7.65
CA GLY A 119 -4.23 -11.20 7.11
C GLY A 119 -4.51 -11.22 5.61
N ARG A 120 -4.05 -10.23 4.84
CA ARG A 120 -4.15 -10.25 3.39
C ARG A 120 -3.14 -11.18 2.75
N ILE A 121 -1.92 -11.15 3.24
CA ILE A 121 -0.78 -11.94 2.76
C ILE A 121 -0.15 -12.69 3.92
N ASP A 122 0.49 -13.80 3.67
CA ASP A 122 1.33 -14.49 4.65
C ASP A 122 2.80 -14.01 4.56
N LEU A 123 3.66 -14.58 5.42
CA LEU A 123 5.05 -14.12 5.51
C LEU A 123 5.84 -14.41 4.23
N ILE A 124 5.58 -15.55 3.58
CA ILE A 124 6.25 -15.94 2.33
C ILE A 124 5.82 -15.01 1.18
N GLU A 125 4.53 -14.68 1.12
CA GLU A 125 4.00 -13.72 0.16
C GLU A 125 4.57 -12.31 0.40
N ALA A 126 4.75 -11.92 1.67
CA ALA A 126 5.35 -10.63 2.03
C ALA A 126 6.83 -10.54 1.59
N GLU A 127 7.61 -11.61 1.79
CA GLU A 127 8.98 -11.72 1.27
C GLU A 127 9.01 -11.68 -0.25
N GLY A 128 8.07 -12.40 -0.91
CA GLY A 128 7.91 -12.41 -2.36
C GLY A 128 7.68 -11.03 -2.96
N VAL A 129 6.99 -10.12 -2.26
CA VAL A 129 6.82 -8.72 -2.69
C VAL A 129 8.17 -8.01 -2.80
N MET A 130 9.06 -8.18 -1.81
CA MET A 130 10.40 -7.58 -1.84
C MET A 130 11.28 -8.18 -2.93
N ASP A 131 11.21 -9.51 -3.11
CA ASP A 131 11.95 -10.21 -4.16
C ASP A 131 11.48 -9.77 -5.55
N LEU A 132 10.18 -9.54 -5.72
CA LEU A 132 9.61 -9.04 -6.97
C LEU A 132 10.14 -7.64 -7.32
N ILE A 133 10.15 -6.73 -6.33
CA ILE A 133 10.67 -5.36 -6.50
C ILE A 133 12.16 -5.36 -6.85
N ASN A 134 12.95 -6.24 -6.23
CA ASN A 134 14.39 -6.33 -6.42
C ASN A 134 14.82 -7.22 -7.60
N SER A 135 13.89 -7.85 -8.29
CA SER A 135 14.19 -8.80 -9.36
C SER A 135 14.88 -8.11 -10.55
N LYS A 136 16.04 -8.64 -10.95
CA LYS A 136 16.84 -8.12 -12.08
C LYS A 136 16.79 -9.00 -13.32
N THR A 137 16.19 -10.17 -13.23
CA THR A 137 16.09 -11.13 -14.34
C THR A 137 14.69 -11.67 -14.47
N GLU A 138 14.32 -12.11 -15.67
CA GLU A 138 13.02 -12.73 -15.91
C GLU A 138 12.81 -13.99 -15.05
N LYS A 139 13.88 -14.75 -14.81
CA LYS A 139 13.82 -15.93 -13.95
C LYS A 139 13.55 -15.56 -12.49
N SER A 140 14.23 -14.54 -11.93
CA SER A 140 13.97 -14.08 -10.56
C SER A 140 12.56 -13.48 -10.42
N ARG A 141 12.11 -12.73 -11.41
CA ARG A 141 10.74 -12.18 -11.44
C ARG A 141 9.68 -13.28 -11.39
N ARG A 142 9.86 -14.37 -12.18
CA ARG A 142 8.94 -15.52 -12.18
C ARG A 142 8.89 -16.24 -10.84
N LEU A 143 10.03 -16.43 -10.20
CA LEU A 143 10.07 -17.05 -8.87
C LEU A 143 9.37 -16.18 -7.83
N ALA A 144 9.64 -14.89 -7.83
CA ALA A 144 9.02 -13.95 -6.91
C ALA A 144 7.48 -13.86 -7.10
N ILE A 145 6.99 -13.86 -8.35
CA ILE A 145 5.55 -13.82 -8.59
C ILE A 145 4.84 -15.09 -8.11
N ASN A 146 5.49 -16.26 -8.17
CA ASN A 146 4.93 -17.50 -7.62
C ASN A 146 4.84 -17.44 -6.08
N GLN A 147 5.82 -16.80 -5.41
CA GLN A 147 5.74 -16.55 -3.97
C GLN A 147 4.59 -15.60 -3.63
N VAL A 148 4.48 -14.45 -4.34
CA VAL A 148 3.40 -13.47 -4.15
C VAL A 148 2.01 -14.08 -4.39
N ASN A 149 1.90 -15.02 -5.33
CA ASN A 149 0.65 -15.73 -5.62
C ASN A 149 0.32 -16.86 -4.64
N GLY A 150 1.18 -17.10 -3.63
CA GLY A 150 0.96 -18.08 -2.58
C GLY A 150 1.20 -19.54 -3.00
N GLU A 151 1.83 -19.80 -4.16
CA GLU A 151 2.12 -21.18 -4.61
C GLU A 151 3.04 -21.92 -3.64
N VAL A 152 4.07 -21.25 -3.13
CA VAL A 152 5.00 -21.80 -2.14
C VAL A 152 4.28 -22.05 -0.81
N SER A 153 3.47 -21.12 -0.36
CA SER A 153 2.67 -21.24 0.86
C SER A 153 1.71 -22.42 0.80
N LYS A 154 1.11 -22.68 -0.35
CA LYS A 154 0.25 -23.83 -0.59
C LYS A 154 1.02 -25.14 -0.45
N LEU A 155 2.18 -25.26 -1.10
CA LEU A 155 3.02 -26.45 -1.01
C LEU A 155 3.44 -26.76 0.44
N ILE A 156 3.81 -25.74 1.20
CA ILE A 156 4.19 -25.89 2.61
C ILE A 156 2.99 -26.33 3.45
N LYS A 157 1.80 -25.75 3.24
CA LYS A 157 0.56 -26.16 3.93
C LYS A 157 0.21 -27.60 3.63
N ASP A 158 0.31 -28.05 2.36
CA ASP A 158 0.03 -29.42 1.95
C ASP A 158 1.04 -30.41 2.60
N LEU A 159 2.32 -30.05 2.65
CA LEU A 159 3.34 -30.86 3.29
C LEU A 159 3.10 -30.96 4.81
N ARG A 160 2.81 -29.83 5.46
CA ARG A 160 2.47 -29.77 6.88
C ARG A 160 1.26 -30.68 7.21
N GLN A 161 0.23 -30.66 6.38
CA GLN A 161 -0.96 -31.48 6.56
C GLN A 161 -0.61 -32.96 6.52
N LYS A 162 0.20 -33.41 5.56
CA LYS A 162 0.66 -34.80 5.47
C LYS A 162 1.45 -35.23 6.71
N VAL A 163 2.31 -34.36 7.25
CA VAL A 163 3.05 -34.64 8.48
C VAL A 163 2.09 -34.80 9.69
N ILE A 164 1.09 -33.92 9.80
CA ILE A 164 0.08 -34.02 10.85
C ILE A 164 -0.70 -35.34 10.76
N GLU A 165 -1.09 -35.76 9.56
CA GLU A 165 -1.78 -37.02 9.35
C GLU A 165 -0.93 -38.22 9.75
N ILE A 166 0.38 -38.22 9.45
CA ILE A 166 1.32 -39.27 9.88
C ILE A 166 1.44 -39.29 11.42
N LEU A 167 1.57 -38.12 12.08
CA LEU A 167 1.64 -38.02 13.53
C LEU A 167 0.37 -38.53 14.19
N ALA A 168 -0.80 -38.14 13.70
CA ALA A 168 -2.08 -38.61 14.22
C ALA A 168 -2.23 -40.14 14.11
N ASN A 169 -1.76 -40.74 13.01
CA ASN A 169 -1.75 -42.20 12.86
C ASN A 169 -0.80 -42.90 13.85
N ILE A 170 0.30 -42.28 14.23
CA ILE A 170 1.26 -42.83 15.19
C ILE A 170 0.70 -42.74 16.60
N GLU A 171 -0.03 -41.66 16.97
CA GLU A 171 -0.61 -41.47 18.30
C GLU A 171 -1.81 -42.39 18.59
N ILE A 172 -2.45 -42.95 17.54
CA ILE A 172 -3.58 -43.88 17.68
C ILE A 172 -3.12 -45.31 18.00
N TYR A 173 -1.85 -45.63 17.84
CA TYR A 173 -1.25 -46.94 18.18
C TYR A 173 -0.47 -46.88 19.47
#